data_2785ea38dae4463e0f40341f10836a46
#
_entry.id   2785ea38dae4463e0f40341f10836a46
#
_cell.length_a   1.000
_cell.length_b   1.000
_cell.length_c   1.000
_cell.angle_alpha   90.00
_cell.angle_beta   90.00
_cell.angle_gamma   90.00
#
_symmetry.space_group_name_H-M   'P 1'
#
loop_
_entity.id
_entity.type
_entity.pdbx_description
1 polymer ?
#
loop_
_entity_poly.entity_id
_entity_poly.type
_entity_poly.pdbx_seq_one_letter_code
_entity_poly.pdbx_strand_id
1 'polypeptide(L)'
;MDLKVLEVQKWLNLTYGNHPDFPAVTEDGLTGNSTIKALIRGLQIEAGVKVDGVLGSGSLAAIGTISPSLDTSVQTNRNKVYIAQGGLYCKGYNPKGFDGIYGSGMIEKVREFETDAGFISTTGNITPKLLKAILNTENFRLDEEKGDHQIRTIQQALNRSYSNYMDLIPCNGIYGKFTNKGLIRALQHEIGETVDGVFGSGTMSKCPTIKRGGAASKSVVLILQYALCCNKFNPNQLDGVFGAGAERAVKEFQEFVGLIA
;
A
#
# COMPACT_ATOMS: atom_id res chain seq x y z
N MET A 1 15.79 -7.44 17.40
CA MET A 1 16.01 -8.62 16.54
C MET A 1 14.73 -9.45 16.55
N ASP A 2 14.12 -9.67 15.41
CA ASP A 2 12.96 -10.56 15.23
C ASP A 2 13.46 -11.92 14.73
N LEU A 3 13.19 -12.98 15.50
CA LEU A 3 13.67 -14.33 15.18
C LEU A 3 13.03 -14.90 13.91
N LYS A 4 11.82 -14.47 13.57
CA LYS A 4 11.16 -14.89 12.33
C LYS A 4 11.74 -14.21 11.10
N VAL A 5 12.06 -12.92 11.21
CA VAL A 5 12.77 -12.21 10.15
C VAL A 5 14.17 -12.80 9.96
N LEU A 6 14.87 -13.16 11.04
CA LEU A 6 16.17 -13.84 10.97
C LEU A 6 16.05 -15.21 10.26
N GLU A 7 15.01 -16.00 10.55
CA GLU A 7 14.73 -17.26 9.89
C GLU A 7 14.54 -17.07 8.37
N VAL A 8 13.79 -16.02 7.98
CA VAL A 8 13.58 -15.62 6.57
C VAL A 8 14.91 -15.26 5.90
N GLN A 9 15.76 -14.46 6.54
CA GLN A 9 17.04 -14.03 5.99
C GLN A 9 17.98 -15.23 5.76
N LYS A 10 18.06 -16.15 6.73
CA LYS A 10 18.84 -17.40 6.62
C LYS A 10 18.36 -18.27 5.46
N TRP A 11 17.04 -18.45 5.35
CA TRP A 11 16.45 -19.23 4.27
C TRP A 11 16.73 -18.61 2.89
N LEU A 12 16.66 -17.29 2.77
CA LEU A 12 16.96 -16.56 1.53
C LEU A 12 18.42 -16.78 1.10
N ASN A 13 19.37 -16.66 2.03
CA ASN A 13 20.80 -16.88 1.74
C ASN A 13 21.07 -18.34 1.37
N LEU A 14 20.47 -19.28 2.10
CA LEU A 14 20.62 -20.72 1.82
C LEU A 14 20.06 -21.10 0.44
N THR A 15 18.90 -20.56 0.08
CA THR A 15 18.18 -20.94 -1.14
C THR A 15 18.74 -20.24 -2.38
N TYR A 16 19.08 -18.97 -2.27
CA TYR A 16 19.45 -18.14 -3.43
C TYR A 16 20.88 -17.60 -3.41
N GLY A 17 21.64 -17.82 -2.32
CA GLY A 17 22.98 -17.24 -2.15
C GLY A 17 24.00 -17.60 -3.22
N ASN A 18 23.79 -18.70 -3.95
CA ASN A 18 24.63 -19.10 -5.08
C ASN A 18 24.19 -18.50 -6.43
N HIS A 19 23.07 -17.77 -6.47
CA HIS A 19 22.64 -17.12 -7.71
C HIS A 19 23.45 -15.83 -7.97
N PRO A 20 23.99 -15.61 -9.17
CA PRO A 20 24.91 -14.49 -9.45
C PRO A 20 24.29 -13.11 -9.20
N ASP A 21 22.97 -12.95 -9.38
CA ASP A 21 22.26 -11.69 -9.20
C ASP A 21 21.59 -11.57 -7.81
N PHE A 22 21.91 -12.48 -6.87
CA PHE A 22 21.38 -12.45 -5.52
C PHE A 22 22.49 -12.12 -4.51
N PRO A 23 22.68 -10.84 -4.16
CA PRO A 23 23.59 -10.48 -3.06
C PRO A 23 23.04 -11.00 -1.74
N ALA A 24 23.90 -11.66 -0.95
CA ALA A 24 23.52 -12.15 0.37
C ALA A 24 22.95 -11.03 1.26
N VAL A 25 21.92 -11.35 2.02
CA VAL A 25 21.32 -10.44 2.99
C VAL A 25 21.95 -10.64 4.37
N THR A 26 22.14 -9.55 5.12
CA THR A 26 22.62 -9.63 6.51
C THR A 26 21.59 -10.35 7.37
N GLU A 27 22.04 -11.32 8.15
CA GLU A 27 21.21 -12.12 9.06
C GLU A 27 21.15 -11.45 10.43
N ASP A 28 20.43 -10.32 10.52
CA ASP A 28 20.33 -9.48 11.71
C ASP A 28 18.93 -9.48 12.36
N GLY A 29 17.96 -10.13 11.70
CA GLY A 29 16.56 -10.16 12.14
C GLY A 29 15.87 -8.79 12.07
N LEU A 30 16.36 -7.88 11.22
CA LEU A 30 15.76 -6.57 11.00
C LEU A 30 15.06 -6.51 9.64
N THR A 31 13.85 -6.00 9.65
CA THR A 31 13.14 -5.69 8.40
C THR A 31 13.65 -4.37 7.83
N GLY A 32 14.33 -4.44 6.70
CA GLY A 32 14.87 -3.27 6.00
C GLY A 32 14.80 -3.43 4.48
N ASN A 33 15.29 -2.42 3.78
CA ASN A 33 15.34 -2.44 2.31
C ASN A 33 16.12 -3.65 1.76
N SER A 34 17.19 -4.11 2.44
CA SER A 34 17.98 -5.27 2.03
C SER A 34 17.16 -6.56 2.06
N THR A 35 16.43 -6.82 3.16
CA THR A 35 15.58 -8.00 3.32
C THR A 35 14.44 -7.99 2.32
N ILE A 36 13.75 -6.85 2.15
CA ILE A 36 12.66 -6.72 1.17
C ILE A 36 13.17 -6.92 -0.27
N LYS A 37 14.30 -6.33 -0.64
CA LYS A 37 14.89 -6.55 -1.97
C LYS A 37 15.33 -8.01 -2.19
N ALA A 38 15.81 -8.70 -1.16
CA ALA A 38 16.15 -10.11 -1.25
C ALA A 38 14.91 -10.98 -1.48
N LEU A 39 13.79 -10.72 -0.78
CA LEU A 39 12.50 -11.38 -1.04
C LEU A 39 12.03 -11.15 -2.49
N ILE A 40 12.15 -9.92 -2.99
CA ILE A 40 11.79 -9.60 -4.38
C ILE A 40 12.67 -10.35 -5.37
N ARG A 41 14.00 -10.37 -5.16
CA ARG A 41 14.92 -11.13 -6.03
C ARG A 41 14.63 -12.62 -6.02
N GLY A 42 14.32 -13.20 -4.87
CA GLY A 42 13.88 -14.59 -4.79
C GLY A 42 12.66 -14.86 -5.66
N LEU A 43 11.63 -13.99 -5.61
CA LEU A 43 10.46 -14.11 -6.49
C LEU A 43 10.81 -13.94 -7.97
N GLN A 44 11.73 -13.06 -8.31
CA GLN A 44 12.16 -12.84 -9.70
C GLN A 44 12.90 -14.07 -10.22
N ILE A 45 13.73 -14.71 -9.41
CA ILE A 45 14.40 -15.99 -9.73
C ILE A 45 13.35 -17.07 -9.99
N GLU A 46 12.39 -17.26 -9.07
CA GLU A 46 11.33 -18.24 -9.23
C GLU A 46 10.39 -17.99 -10.42
N ALA A 47 10.28 -16.75 -10.85
CA ALA A 47 9.49 -16.36 -12.01
C ALA A 47 10.28 -16.38 -13.33
N GLY A 48 11.60 -16.61 -13.29
CA GLY A 48 12.46 -16.61 -14.48
C GLY A 48 12.56 -15.25 -15.17
N VAL A 49 12.48 -14.16 -14.39
CA VAL A 49 12.57 -12.79 -14.92
C VAL A 49 13.84 -12.09 -14.45
N LYS A 50 14.12 -10.89 -14.99
CA LYS A 50 15.29 -10.10 -14.58
C LYS A 50 15.32 -9.90 -13.05
N VAL A 51 16.46 -10.23 -12.44
CA VAL A 51 16.69 -10.20 -10.99
C VAL A 51 17.34 -8.86 -10.59
N ASP A 52 16.52 -7.82 -10.40
CA ASP A 52 16.99 -6.46 -10.04
C ASP A 52 16.50 -5.99 -8.66
N GLY A 53 15.62 -6.76 -8.02
CA GLY A 53 15.02 -6.40 -6.74
C GLY A 53 13.96 -5.30 -6.83
N VAL A 54 13.35 -5.10 -8.01
CA VAL A 54 12.27 -4.13 -8.24
C VAL A 54 11.03 -4.84 -8.78
N LEU A 55 9.89 -4.73 -8.07
CA LEU A 55 8.61 -5.29 -8.52
C LEU A 55 7.95 -4.36 -9.56
N GLY A 56 8.44 -4.44 -10.79
CA GLY A 56 7.78 -3.81 -11.94
C GLY A 56 6.57 -4.60 -12.45
N SER A 57 5.82 -4.02 -13.40
CA SER A 57 4.64 -4.67 -14.00
C SER A 57 4.95 -6.02 -14.64
N GLY A 58 6.09 -6.13 -15.33
CA GLY A 58 6.53 -7.40 -15.95
C GLY A 58 6.80 -8.50 -14.90
N SER A 59 7.52 -8.17 -13.82
CA SER A 59 7.76 -9.13 -12.71
C SER A 59 6.45 -9.56 -12.05
N LEU A 60 5.56 -8.61 -11.77
CA LEU A 60 4.26 -8.90 -11.14
C LEU A 60 3.37 -9.78 -12.02
N ALA A 61 3.37 -9.55 -13.35
CA ALA A 61 2.62 -10.38 -14.29
C ALA A 61 3.15 -11.83 -14.35
N ALA A 62 4.48 -12.01 -14.34
CA ALA A 62 5.12 -13.33 -14.36
C ALA A 62 4.95 -14.10 -13.04
N ILE A 63 4.97 -13.40 -11.89
CA ILE A 63 4.75 -14.01 -10.57
C ILE A 63 3.31 -14.48 -10.43
N GLY A 64 2.35 -13.66 -10.87
CA GLY A 64 0.92 -13.92 -10.77
C GLY A 64 0.38 -13.85 -9.33
N THR A 65 -0.78 -14.48 -9.13
CA THR A 65 -1.43 -14.56 -7.80
C THR A 65 -0.89 -15.75 -7.02
N ILE A 66 -0.52 -15.53 -5.75
CA ILE A 66 -0.16 -16.60 -4.80
C ILE A 66 -1.39 -16.88 -3.95
N SER A 67 -1.87 -18.11 -3.98
CA SER A 67 -3.16 -18.50 -3.38
C SER A 67 -3.12 -19.91 -2.79
N PRO A 68 -4.14 -20.32 -2.01
CA PRO A 68 -4.23 -21.68 -1.46
C PRO A 68 -4.31 -22.78 -2.52
N SER A 69 -4.72 -22.45 -3.75
CA SER A 69 -4.79 -23.39 -4.87
C SER A 69 -3.46 -23.65 -5.57
N LEU A 70 -2.38 -22.94 -5.14
CA LEU A 70 -1.06 -23.13 -5.72
C LEU A 70 -0.50 -24.50 -5.34
N ASP A 71 -0.11 -25.29 -6.33
CA ASP A 71 0.49 -26.60 -6.09
C ASP A 71 1.90 -26.45 -5.50
N THR A 72 2.01 -26.63 -4.19
CA THR A 72 3.27 -26.52 -3.44
C THR A 72 4.13 -27.79 -3.47
N SER A 73 3.70 -28.86 -4.17
CA SER A 73 4.60 -29.97 -4.52
C SER A 73 5.66 -29.54 -5.55
N VAL A 74 5.32 -28.51 -6.35
CA VAL A 74 6.27 -27.86 -7.27
C VAL A 74 7.15 -26.89 -6.49
N GLN A 75 8.47 -27.11 -6.51
CA GLN A 75 9.42 -26.35 -5.68
C GLN A 75 9.36 -24.82 -5.91
N THR A 76 9.25 -24.39 -7.16
CA THR A 76 9.08 -22.96 -7.50
C THR A 76 7.87 -22.34 -6.82
N ASN A 77 6.74 -23.03 -6.83
CA ASN A 77 5.53 -22.56 -6.17
C ASN A 77 5.68 -22.53 -4.65
N ARG A 78 6.29 -23.55 -4.08
CA ARG A 78 6.59 -23.63 -2.66
C ARG A 78 7.49 -22.48 -2.23
N ASN A 79 8.53 -22.16 -3.01
CA ASN A 79 9.42 -21.02 -2.75
C ASN A 79 8.67 -19.68 -2.81
N LYS A 80 7.73 -19.50 -3.75
CA LYS A 80 6.86 -18.31 -3.78
C LYS A 80 6.05 -18.16 -2.50
N VAL A 81 5.55 -19.26 -1.93
CA VAL A 81 4.84 -19.24 -0.65
C VAL A 81 5.78 -18.90 0.51
N TYR A 82 6.99 -19.48 0.58
CA TYR A 82 8.01 -19.07 1.56
C TYR A 82 8.28 -17.57 1.53
N ILE A 83 8.47 -17.00 0.32
CA ILE A 83 8.73 -15.58 0.17
C ILE A 83 7.55 -14.73 0.63
N ALA A 84 6.32 -15.15 0.32
CA ALA A 84 5.11 -14.47 0.78
C ALA A 84 4.94 -14.55 2.30
N GLN A 85 5.22 -15.70 2.92
CA GLN A 85 5.27 -15.86 4.38
C GLN A 85 6.33 -14.94 4.99
N GLY A 86 7.53 -14.89 4.40
CA GLY A 86 8.61 -14.00 4.80
C GLY A 86 8.22 -12.53 4.72
N GLY A 87 7.55 -12.12 3.64
CA GLY A 87 7.01 -10.77 3.50
C GLY A 87 5.99 -10.42 4.58
N LEU A 88 5.10 -11.34 4.93
CA LEU A 88 4.13 -11.16 6.02
C LEU A 88 4.83 -11.02 7.37
N TYR A 89 5.84 -11.83 7.68
CA TYR A 89 6.65 -11.66 8.90
C TYR A 89 7.32 -10.29 8.94
N CYS A 90 7.91 -9.84 7.84
CA CYS A 90 8.50 -8.50 7.74
C CYS A 90 7.48 -7.37 7.97
N LYS A 91 6.19 -7.63 7.77
CA LYS A 91 5.08 -6.69 8.04
C LYS A 91 4.45 -6.85 9.43
N GLY A 92 4.98 -7.75 10.26
CA GLY A 92 4.44 -8.04 11.60
C GLY A 92 3.17 -8.90 11.58
N TYR A 93 2.87 -9.59 10.47
CA TYR A 93 1.79 -10.57 10.39
C TYR A 93 2.39 -11.97 10.50
N ASN A 94 1.94 -12.74 11.50
CA ASN A 94 2.44 -14.11 11.71
C ASN A 94 1.55 -15.13 10.98
N PRO A 95 1.98 -15.68 9.81
CA PRO A 95 1.20 -16.67 9.05
C PRO A 95 1.12 -18.05 9.69
N LYS A 96 1.57 -18.21 10.93
CA LYS A 96 1.59 -19.46 11.74
C LYS A 96 2.50 -20.56 11.18
N GLY A 97 3.42 -20.24 10.28
CA GLY A 97 4.42 -21.15 9.73
C GLY A 97 5.36 -20.43 8.79
N PHE A 98 6.58 -20.98 8.67
CA PHE A 98 7.51 -20.64 7.60
C PHE A 98 7.93 -21.95 6.95
N ASP A 99 7.01 -22.55 6.19
CA ASP A 99 7.04 -23.94 5.71
C ASP A 99 6.77 -24.09 4.21
N GLY A 100 6.47 -22.96 3.55
CA GLY A 100 6.11 -22.93 2.13
C GLY A 100 4.75 -23.54 1.83
N ILE A 101 3.85 -23.64 2.83
CA ILE A 101 2.48 -24.13 2.68
C ILE A 101 1.51 -22.98 2.82
N TYR A 102 0.61 -22.82 1.86
CA TYR A 102 -0.47 -21.84 1.92
C TYR A 102 -1.64 -22.37 2.76
N GLY A 103 -1.41 -22.52 4.06
CA GLY A 103 -2.39 -23.07 4.99
C GLY A 103 -3.38 -22.03 5.54
N SER A 104 -4.25 -22.47 6.46
CA SER A 104 -5.29 -21.63 7.09
C SER A 104 -4.71 -20.42 7.84
N GLY A 105 -3.55 -20.58 8.49
CA GLY A 105 -2.87 -19.48 9.19
C GLY A 105 -2.43 -18.38 8.24
N MET A 106 -1.91 -18.75 7.06
CA MET A 106 -1.55 -17.77 6.03
C MET A 106 -2.79 -17.06 5.46
N ILE A 107 -3.86 -17.82 5.14
CA ILE A 107 -5.13 -17.25 4.67
C ILE A 107 -5.67 -16.22 5.67
N GLU A 108 -5.66 -16.55 6.97
CA GLU A 108 -6.09 -15.64 8.04
C GLU A 108 -5.29 -14.33 8.02
N LYS A 109 -3.95 -14.41 7.92
CA LYS A 109 -3.09 -13.22 7.97
C LYS A 109 -3.11 -12.40 6.69
N VAL A 110 -3.33 -13.03 5.55
CA VAL A 110 -3.59 -12.30 4.30
C VAL A 110 -4.90 -11.53 4.39
N ARG A 111 -5.97 -12.12 4.92
CA ARG A 111 -7.24 -11.43 5.17
C ARG A 111 -7.12 -10.28 6.17
N GLU A 112 -6.34 -10.48 7.23
CA GLU A 112 -6.03 -9.40 8.18
C GLU A 112 -5.31 -8.24 7.47
N PHE A 113 -4.31 -8.53 6.62
CA PHE A 113 -3.61 -7.52 5.84
C PHE A 113 -4.55 -6.81 4.83
N GLU A 114 -5.44 -7.55 4.15
CA GLU A 114 -6.45 -6.98 3.25
C GLU A 114 -7.36 -6.00 4.02
N THR A 115 -7.79 -6.37 5.23
CA THR A 115 -8.61 -5.52 6.12
C THR A 115 -7.83 -4.26 6.54
N ASP A 116 -6.58 -4.40 6.95
CA ASP A 116 -5.70 -3.29 7.32
C ASP A 116 -5.44 -2.35 6.13
N ALA A 117 -5.35 -2.90 4.92
CA ALA A 117 -5.25 -2.12 3.68
C ALA A 117 -6.57 -1.43 3.27
N GLY A 118 -7.68 -1.70 3.95
CA GLY A 118 -8.97 -1.04 3.74
C GLY A 118 -10.01 -1.83 2.95
N PHE A 119 -9.76 -3.09 2.60
CA PHE A 119 -10.75 -3.90 1.88
C PHE A 119 -11.84 -4.43 2.83
N ILE A 120 -13.10 -4.36 2.38
CA ILE A 120 -14.26 -4.88 3.13
C ILE A 120 -14.44 -6.38 2.84
N SER A 121 -14.27 -6.79 1.57
CA SER A 121 -14.31 -8.18 1.17
C SER A 121 -12.89 -8.70 1.03
N THR A 122 -12.53 -9.65 1.87
CA THR A 122 -11.20 -10.25 1.91
C THR A 122 -11.23 -11.64 1.28
N THR A 123 -10.27 -11.91 0.41
CA THR A 123 -10.17 -13.19 -0.32
C THR A 123 -9.20 -14.17 0.34
N GLY A 124 -8.20 -13.63 1.01
CA GLY A 124 -7.06 -14.40 1.51
C GLY A 124 -6.11 -14.83 0.38
N ASN A 125 -6.19 -14.22 -0.80
CA ASN A 125 -5.27 -14.45 -1.92
C ASN A 125 -4.30 -13.25 -2.04
N ILE A 126 -3.03 -13.53 -2.31
CA ILE A 126 -2.05 -12.49 -2.57
C ILE A 126 -2.03 -12.18 -4.07
N THR A 127 -2.83 -11.20 -4.47
CA THR A 127 -2.79 -10.66 -5.82
C THR A 127 -1.48 -9.93 -6.09
N PRO A 128 -1.06 -9.68 -7.35
CA PRO A 128 0.14 -8.91 -7.67
C PRO A 128 0.18 -7.54 -6.96
N LYS A 129 -0.96 -6.87 -6.83
CA LYS A 129 -1.07 -5.59 -6.11
C LYS A 129 -0.84 -5.73 -4.61
N LEU A 130 -1.45 -6.75 -3.99
CA LEU A 130 -1.25 -7.04 -2.57
C LEU A 130 0.19 -7.47 -2.29
N LEU A 131 0.79 -8.27 -3.19
CA LEU A 131 2.19 -8.67 -3.12
C LEU A 131 3.13 -7.46 -3.09
N LYS A 132 2.88 -6.47 -3.96
CA LYS A 132 3.64 -5.21 -3.97
C LYS A 132 3.51 -4.43 -2.66
N ALA A 133 2.35 -4.47 -2.01
CA ALA A 133 2.13 -3.86 -0.71
C ALA A 133 2.80 -4.65 0.43
N ILE A 134 2.82 -5.98 0.37
CA ILE A 134 3.53 -6.83 1.33
C ILE A 134 5.05 -6.65 1.19
N LEU A 135 5.58 -6.58 -0.04
CA LEU A 135 7.02 -6.48 -0.32
C LEU A 135 7.47 -5.04 -0.54
N ASN A 136 7.19 -4.18 0.44
CA ASN A 136 7.77 -2.84 0.57
C ASN A 136 8.11 -2.58 2.05
N THR A 137 8.69 -1.43 2.36
CA THR A 137 9.07 -1.07 3.74
C THR A 137 7.97 -0.31 4.50
N GLU A 138 6.86 0.01 3.84
CA GLU A 138 5.79 0.81 4.42
C GLU A 138 4.88 -0.05 5.32
N ASN A 139 4.38 0.50 6.42
CA ASN A 139 3.49 -0.20 7.34
C ASN A 139 2.01 -0.01 6.97
N PHE A 140 1.21 -1.08 7.10
CA PHE A 140 -0.24 -1.06 6.86
C PHE A 140 -1.06 -1.14 8.16
N ARG A 141 -0.42 -1.44 9.29
CA ARG A 141 -1.04 -1.29 10.60
C ARG A 141 -0.94 0.15 11.08
N LEU A 142 -1.89 0.56 11.92
CA LEU A 142 -1.81 1.84 12.61
C LEU A 142 -0.47 1.94 13.36
N ASP A 143 0.20 3.07 13.23
CA ASP A 143 1.34 3.40 14.08
C ASP A 143 0.78 3.86 15.43
N GLU A 144 0.97 3.06 16.46
CA GLU A 144 0.38 3.29 17.79
C GLU A 144 0.94 4.55 18.48
N GLU A 145 2.12 5.03 18.07
CA GLU A 145 2.75 6.22 18.66
C GLU A 145 2.41 7.51 17.89
N LYS A 146 2.33 7.44 16.57
CA LYS A 146 2.27 8.62 15.68
C LYS A 146 1.07 8.62 14.75
N GLY A 147 0.38 7.50 14.62
CA GLY A 147 -0.73 7.32 13.70
C GLY A 147 -2.02 7.99 14.20
N ASP A 148 -2.71 8.64 13.29
CA ASP A 148 -4.02 9.24 13.49
C ASP A 148 -5.10 8.32 12.90
N HIS A 149 -6.09 7.94 13.68
CA HIS A 149 -7.18 7.04 13.27
C HIS A 149 -8.01 7.59 12.10
N GLN A 150 -8.21 8.92 12.05
CA GLN A 150 -8.97 9.55 10.96
C GLN A 150 -8.15 9.53 9.67
N ILE A 151 -6.85 9.79 9.74
CA ILE A 151 -5.94 9.67 8.58
C ILE A 151 -5.90 8.22 8.09
N ARG A 152 -5.82 7.22 9.00
CA ARG A 152 -5.93 5.81 8.61
C ARG A 152 -7.23 5.50 7.87
N THR A 153 -8.36 5.98 8.38
CA THR A 153 -9.66 5.80 7.74
C THR A 153 -9.67 6.38 6.33
N ILE A 154 -9.06 7.55 6.12
CA ILE A 154 -8.90 8.17 4.80
C ILE A 154 -8.01 7.32 3.90
N GLN A 155 -6.86 6.84 4.38
CA GLN A 155 -5.96 5.96 3.65
C GLN A 155 -6.66 4.67 3.19
N GLN A 156 -7.42 4.05 4.07
CA GLN A 156 -8.22 2.86 3.78
C GLN A 156 -9.34 3.16 2.76
N ALA A 157 -9.99 4.31 2.86
CA ALA A 157 -11.01 4.73 1.90
C ALA A 157 -10.41 4.97 0.50
N LEU A 158 -9.22 5.58 0.42
CA LEU A 158 -8.50 5.77 -0.84
C LEU A 158 -8.13 4.42 -1.48
N ASN A 159 -7.59 3.48 -0.72
CA ASN A 159 -7.29 2.14 -1.22
C ASN A 159 -8.54 1.43 -1.73
N ARG A 160 -9.64 1.48 -0.99
CA ARG A 160 -10.93 0.86 -1.34
C ARG A 160 -11.49 1.40 -2.64
N SER A 161 -11.49 2.73 -2.80
CA SER A 161 -12.15 3.38 -3.93
C SER A 161 -11.27 3.46 -5.17
N TYR A 162 -9.95 3.55 -5.01
CA TYR A 162 -9.04 3.89 -6.12
C TYR A 162 -7.94 2.86 -6.37
N SER A 163 -7.96 1.69 -5.71
CA SER A 163 -6.95 0.65 -5.94
C SER A 163 -6.86 0.15 -7.39
N ASN A 164 -7.89 0.33 -8.21
CA ASN A 164 -7.83 -0.01 -9.64
C ASN A 164 -6.97 0.97 -10.45
N TYR A 165 -6.73 2.17 -9.94
CA TYR A 165 -6.03 3.25 -10.64
C TYR A 165 -4.67 3.59 -10.02
N MET A 166 -4.36 3.05 -8.85
CA MET A 166 -3.09 3.27 -8.17
C MET A 166 -2.66 2.05 -7.35
N ASP A 167 -1.38 2.01 -6.95
CA ASP A 167 -0.89 1.06 -5.95
C ASP A 167 -1.53 1.34 -4.58
N LEU A 168 -1.57 0.32 -3.73
CA LEU A 168 -2.04 0.48 -2.36
C LEU A 168 -1.10 1.43 -1.60
N ILE A 169 -1.69 2.41 -0.93
CA ILE A 169 -0.96 3.31 -0.03
C ILE A 169 -0.95 2.73 1.39
N PRO A 170 0.09 3.03 2.19
CA PRO A 170 0.16 2.63 3.59
C PRO A 170 -1.06 3.12 4.38
N CYS A 171 -1.57 2.27 5.30
CA CYS A 171 -2.70 2.61 6.17
C CYS A 171 -2.24 2.72 7.63
N ASN A 172 -1.13 3.43 7.85
CA ASN A 172 -0.49 3.58 9.16
C ASN A 172 -0.97 4.79 9.98
N GLY A 173 -1.88 5.58 9.43
CA GLY A 173 -2.39 6.80 10.09
C GLY A 173 -1.43 7.99 10.00
N ILE A 174 -0.32 7.89 9.28
CA ILE A 174 0.64 9.00 9.12
C ILE A 174 0.41 9.69 7.76
N TYR A 175 0.13 10.99 7.79
CA TYR A 175 0.07 11.78 6.57
C TYR A 175 1.48 12.03 6.03
N GLY A 176 1.75 11.54 4.84
CA GLY A 176 3.05 11.67 4.19
C GLY A 176 2.94 11.59 2.67
N LYS A 177 4.09 11.41 2.01
CA LYS A 177 4.21 11.41 0.54
C LYS A 177 3.26 10.43 -0.16
N PHE A 178 3.00 9.25 0.43
CA PHE A 178 2.14 8.24 -0.17
C PHE A 178 0.67 8.64 -0.10
N THR A 179 0.21 9.15 1.06
CA THR A 179 -1.16 9.63 1.22
C THR A 179 -1.41 10.84 0.32
N ASN A 180 -0.46 11.79 0.26
CA ASN A 180 -0.58 12.95 -0.62
C ASN A 180 -0.66 12.54 -2.10
N LYS A 181 0.22 11.65 -2.57
CA LYS A 181 0.14 11.11 -3.94
C LYS A 181 -1.16 10.34 -4.19
N GLY A 182 -1.66 9.61 -3.18
CA GLY A 182 -2.95 8.93 -3.26
C GLY A 182 -4.10 9.90 -3.47
N LEU A 183 -4.15 11.00 -2.71
CA LEU A 183 -5.14 12.06 -2.87
C LEU A 183 -5.08 12.71 -4.26
N ILE A 184 -3.87 13.03 -4.76
CA ILE A 184 -3.69 13.60 -6.10
C ILE A 184 -4.18 12.63 -7.18
N ARG A 185 -3.81 11.34 -7.09
CA ARG A 185 -4.26 10.31 -8.05
C ARG A 185 -5.77 10.11 -8.05
N ALA A 186 -6.38 10.11 -6.86
CA ALA A 186 -7.82 10.05 -6.73
C ALA A 186 -8.49 11.25 -7.40
N LEU A 187 -7.97 12.46 -7.17
CA LEU A 187 -8.46 13.67 -7.83
C LEU A 187 -8.30 13.59 -9.34
N GLN A 188 -7.11 13.21 -9.83
CA GLN A 188 -6.84 13.06 -11.27
C GLN A 188 -7.80 12.10 -11.94
N HIS A 189 -8.09 10.96 -11.30
CA HIS A 189 -9.09 10.02 -11.79
C HIS A 189 -10.47 10.67 -11.90
N GLU A 190 -10.94 11.38 -10.85
CA GLU A 190 -12.26 12.00 -10.82
C GLU A 190 -12.44 13.15 -11.81
N ILE A 191 -11.37 13.85 -12.16
CA ILE A 191 -11.40 14.96 -13.15
C ILE A 191 -10.99 14.52 -14.57
N GLY A 192 -10.78 13.23 -14.80
CA GLY A 192 -10.38 12.69 -16.11
C GLY A 192 -9.02 13.17 -16.58
N GLU A 193 -8.03 13.26 -15.67
CA GLU A 193 -6.64 13.58 -16.00
C GLU A 193 -5.76 12.31 -15.90
N THR A 194 -4.53 12.39 -16.43
CA THR A 194 -3.54 11.31 -16.31
C THR A 194 -3.24 11.05 -14.82
N VAL A 195 -3.38 9.79 -14.37
CA VAL A 195 -3.24 9.40 -12.96
C VAL A 195 -1.76 9.12 -12.64
N ASP A 196 -0.94 10.16 -12.55
CA ASP A 196 0.51 10.07 -12.27
C ASP A 196 0.87 10.43 -10.81
N GLY A 197 -0.04 11.12 -10.11
CA GLY A 197 0.17 11.59 -8.74
C GLY A 197 1.04 12.85 -8.64
N VAL A 198 1.14 13.62 -9.74
CA VAL A 198 1.80 14.92 -9.80
C VAL A 198 0.76 16.01 -10.06
N PHE A 199 0.63 16.97 -9.16
CA PHE A 199 -0.30 18.10 -9.34
C PHE A 199 0.32 19.14 -10.28
N GLY A 200 0.30 18.83 -11.59
CA GLY A 200 0.82 19.70 -12.64
C GLY A 200 -0.22 20.65 -13.25
N SER A 201 0.17 21.36 -14.31
CA SER A 201 -0.72 22.30 -15.02
C SER A 201 -1.97 21.64 -15.60
N GLY A 202 -1.88 20.40 -16.09
CA GLY A 202 -3.04 19.63 -16.56
C GLY A 202 -4.06 19.39 -15.46
N THR A 203 -3.60 18.91 -14.29
CA THR A 203 -4.46 18.72 -13.11
C THR A 203 -5.09 20.05 -12.68
N MET A 204 -4.27 21.12 -12.60
CA MET A 204 -4.74 22.44 -12.20
C MET A 204 -5.83 22.97 -13.13
N SER A 205 -5.66 22.85 -14.46
CA SER A 205 -6.61 23.38 -15.45
C SER A 205 -7.96 22.66 -15.43
N LYS A 206 -8.00 21.39 -15.04
CA LYS A 206 -9.22 20.58 -14.96
C LYS A 206 -9.88 20.61 -13.58
N CYS A 207 -9.21 21.10 -12.54
CA CYS A 207 -9.80 21.20 -11.21
C CYS A 207 -11.02 22.13 -11.23
N PRO A 208 -12.20 21.65 -10.78
CA PRO A 208 -13.37 22.49 -10.70
C PRO A 208 -13.27 23.49 -9.54
N THR A 209 -13.94 24.64 -9.68
CA THR A 209 -14.17 25.51 -8.53
C THR A 209 -15.16 24.84 -7.58
N ILE A 210 -14.75 24.65 -6.32
CA ILE A 210 -15.58 24.05 -5.29
C ILE A 210 -16.16 25.15 -4.39
N LYS A 211 -17.50 25.23 -4.32
CA LYS A 211 -18.24 26.20 -3.51
C LYS A 211 -19.61 25.64 -3.10
N ARG A 212 -20.26 26.24 -2.12
CA ARG A 212 -21.63 25.87 -1.71
C ARG A 212 -22.59 25.99 -2.90
N GLY A 213 -23.39 24.95 -3.12
CA GLY A 213 -24.31 24.89 -4.26
C GLY A 213 -23.62 24.82 -5.62
N GLY A 214 -22.31 24.58 -5.65
CA GLY A 214 -21.55 24.38 -6.89
C GLY A 214 -21.74 22.99 -7.51
N ALA A 215 -21.27 22.82 -8.75
CA ALA A 215 -21.44 21.61 -9.56
C ALA A 215 -20.33 20.57 -9.39
N ALA A 216 -19.37 20.75 -8.46
CA ALA A 216 -18.31 19.77 -8.22
C ALA A 216 -18.91 18.42 -7.78
N SER A 217 -18.36 17.32 -8.31
CA SER A 217 -18.84 15.98 -7.97
C SER A 217 -18.65 15.68 -6.48
N LYS A 218 -19.47 14.76 -5.96
CA LYS A 218 -19.37 14.29 -4.58
C LYS A 218 -17.97 13.73 -4.26
N SER A 219 -17.38 13.00 -5.18
CA SER A 219 -16.05 12.41 -5.02
C SER A 219 -14.96 13.48 -4.93
N VAL A 220 -15.01 14.51 -5.78
CA VAL A 220 -14.05 15.64 -5.75
C VAL A 220 -14.15 16.41 -4.43
N VAL A 221 -15.36 16.67 -3.94
CA VAL A 221 -15.58 17.32 -2.63
C VAL A 221 -15.05 16.44 -1.50
N LEU A 222 -15.26 15.12 -1.56
CA LEU A 222 -14.78 14.18 -0.55
C LEU A 222 -13.24 14.14 -0.51
N ILE A 223 -12.58 14.17 -1.68
CA ILE A 223 -11.11 14.23 -1.75
C ILE A 223 -10.60 15.55 -1.14
N LEU A 224 -11.26 16.67 -1.37
CA LEU A 224 -10.95 17.94 -0.70
C LEU A 224 -11.09 17.82 0.83
N GLN A 225 -12.19 17.22 1.31
CA GLN A 225 -12.41 17.00 2.74
C GLN A 225 -11.32 16.12 3.34
N TYR A 226 -10.88 15.06 2.63
CA TYR A 226 -9.75 14.22 3.04
C TYR A 226 -8.44 15.03 3.13
N ALA A 227 -8.15 15.85 2.11
CA ALA A 227 -6.96 16.68 2.09
C ALA A 227 -6.94 17.70 3.24
N LEU A 228 -8.08 18.34 3.54
CA LEU A 228 -8.23 19.26 4.68
C LEU A 228 -7.96 18.53 6.01
N CYS A 229 -8.59 17.37 6.25
CA CYS A 229 -8.33 16.55 7.44
C CYS A 229 -6.86 16.17 7.59
N CYS A 230 -6.22 15.71 6.51
CA CYS A 230 -4.80 15.36 6.54
C CYS A 230 -3.91 16.55 6.91
N ASN A 231 -4.35 17.78 6.60
CA ASN A 231 -3.66 19.02 6.95
C ASN A 231 -4.19 19.68 8.25
N LYS A 232 -4.96 18.93 9.06
CA LYS A 232 -5.49 19.37 10.37
C LYS A 232 -6.56 20.45 10.30
N PHE A 233 -7.21 20.64 9.15
CA PHE A 233 -8.39 21.51 9.01
C PHE A 233 -9.64 20.62 8.98
N ASN A 234 -10.49 20.73 10.01
CA ASN A 234 -11.62 19.82 10.18
C ASN A 234 -12.88 20.27 9.41
N PRO A 235 -13.30 19.57 8.33
CA PRO A 235 -14.51 19.90 7.60
C PRO A 235 -15.81 19.44 8.30
N ASN A 236 -15.74 18.90 9.52
CA ASN A 236 -16.76 18.25 10.32
C ASN A 236 -17.19 16.86 9.81
N GLN A 237 -17.53 16.72 8.54
CA GLN A 237 -18.00 15.47 7.93
C GLN A 237 -17.16 15.13 6.70
N LEU A 238 -17.02 13.84 6.43
CA LEU A 238 -16.34 13.29 5.25
C LEU A 238 -17.42 12.60 4.38
N ASP A 239 -18.32 13.41 3.82
CA ASP A 239 -19.54 12.96 3.14
C ASP A 239 -19.64 13.36 1.65
N GLY A 240 -18.64 14.15 1.18
CA GLY A 240 -18.60 14.69 -0.18
C GLY A 240 -19.60 15.84 -0.41
N VAL A 241 -20.12 16.47 0.67
CA VAL A 241 -20.97 17.65 0.59
C VAL A 241 -20.18 18.89 1.01
N PHE A 242 -20.10 19.90 0.15
CA PHE A 242 -19.45 21.17 0.49
C PHE A 242 -20.42 22.04 1.31
N GLY A 243 -20.59 21.65 2.58
CA GLY A 243 -21.41 22.34 3.56
C GLY A 243 -20.66 23.43 4.32
N ALA A 244 -21.29 24.01 5.34
CA ALA A 244 -20.70 25.08 6.17
C ALA A 244 -19.39 24.65 6.86
N GLY A 245 -19.26 23.39 7.28
CA GLY A 245 -18.05 22.87 7.89
C GLY A 245 -16.87 22.82 6.91
N ALA A 246 -17.11 22.32 5.69
CA ALA A 246 -16.09 22.29 4.63
C ALA A 246 -15.68 23.70 4.20
N GLU A 247 -16.65 24.62 4.05
CA GLU A 247 -16.39 26.04 3.72
C GLU A 247 -15.52 26.70 4.79
N ARG A 248 -15.83 26.52 6.07
CA ARG A 248 -15.02 27.03 7.16
C ARG A 248 -13.59 26.47 7.12
N ALA A 249 -13.43 25.15 6.98
CA ALA A 249 -12.11 24.53 6.93
C ALA A 249 -11.26 25.02 5.74
N VAL A 250 -11.89 25.29 4.59
CA VAL A 250 -11.20 25.91 3.44
C VAL A 250 -10.73 27.32 3.77
N LYS A 251 -11.57 28.16 4.41
CA LYS A 251 -11.20 29.52 4.82
C LYS A 251 -10.06 29.50 5.81
N GLU A 252 -10.13 28.67 6.85
CA GLU A 252 -9.06 28.47 7.82
C GLU A 252 -7.74 28.05 7.14
N PHE A 253 -7.79 27.13 6.15
CA PHE A 253 -6.62 26.76 5.37
C PHE A 253 -6.10 27.93 4.53
N GLN A 254 -6.96 28.68 3.84
CA GLN A 254 -6.58 29.83 3.03
C GLN A 254 -5.88 30.90 3.88
N GLU A 255 -6.45 31.25 5.04
CA GLU A 255 -5.85 32.19 6.00
C GLU A 255 -4.48 31.69 6.50
N PHE A 256 -4.38 30.38 6.84
CA PHE A 256 -3.13 29.78 7.31
C PHE A 256 -2.00 29.88 6.27
N VAL A 257 -2.31 29.75 4.98
CA VAL A 257 -1.32 29.87 3.90
C VAL A 257 -1.19 31.30 3.35
N GLY A 258 -1.83 32.30 3.98
CA GLY A 258 -1.71 33.73 3.64
C GLY A 258 -2.55 34.16 2.43
N LEU A 259 -3.57 33.40 2.06
CA LEU A 259 -4.53 33.79 1.04
C LEU A 259 -5.68 34.58 1.69
N ILE A 260 -6.23 35.53 0.94
CA ILE A 260 -7.46 36.25 1.35
C ILE A 260 -8.63 35.28 1.18
N ALA A 261 -9.36 35.01 2.28
CA ALA A 261 -10.47 34.07 2.33
C ALA A 261 -11.81 34.74 2.01
#